data_5a7923a947927a9c4ec1bb4577c6e02a
#
_entry.id   5a7923a947927a9c4ec1bb4577c6e02a
#
_cell.length_a   1.000
_cell.length_b   1.000
_cell.length_c   1.000
_cell.angle_alpha   90.00
_cell.angle_beta   90.00
_cell.angle_gamma   90.00
#
_symmetry.space_group_name_H-M   'P 1'
#
loop_
_entity.id
_entity.type
_entity.pdbx_description
1 polymer ?
#
loop_
_entity_poly.entity_id
_entity_poly.type
_entity_poly.pdbx_seq_one_letter_code
_entity_poly.pdbx_strand_id
1 'polypeptide(L)'
;GVQTCALPILWLGTDTDGKDVLLGQNADGSVPEEQWEKIGCAYPDATLSWSNTFRYKKFDLSFSLRASIGGEILNNYAMEYENLSSIGLRNISSNWLSQTNFTSTTYKYSSKYIEDASYLKLDNVTFGYTWDFTSKMIKRLRLSLTAQNVFCITGYSGVDPEVALSGLEPGMESLSYYPRTTEFTFGVNIVF
;
A
#
# COMPACT_ATOMS: atom_id res chain seq x y z
N GLY A 1 19.51 10.95 -13.43
CA GLY A 1 18.42 10.53 -12.60
C GLY A 1 18.89 9.47 -11.63
N VAL A 2 18.92 9.79 -10.34
CA VAL A 2 19.20 8.76 -9.32
C VAL A 2 17.99 7.82 -9.34
N GLN A 3 18.12 6.68 -10.00
CA GLN A 3 17.19 5.58 -9.81
C GLN A 3 17.44 5.06 -8.40
N THR A 4 16.58 5.42 -7.47
CA THR A 4 16.53 4.80 -6.15
C THR A 4 15.94 3.38 -6.32
N CYS A 5 16.76 2.51 -6.87
CA CYS A 5 16.50 1.08 -6.77
C CYS A 5 17.13 0.65 -5.45
N ALA A 6 16.35 0.04 -4.57
CA ALA A 6 16.90 -0.59 -3.40
C ALA A 6 17.97 -1.58 -3.84
N LEU A 7 19.13 -1.56 -3.20
CA LEU A 7 20.20 -2.54 -3.36
C LEU A 7 20.15 -3.50 -2.16
N PRO A 8 19.14 -4.35 -2.03
CA PRO A 8 19.09 -5.31 -0.96
C PRO A 8 19.91 -6.54 -1.32
N ILE A 9 20.12 -7.37 -0.32
CA ILE A 9 20.84 -8.63 -0.46
C ILE A 9 19.83 -9.71 -0.89
N LEU A 10 20.23 -10.55 -1.86
CA LEU A 10 19.38 -11.64 -2.32
C LEU A 10 19.26 -12.71 -1.23
N TRP A 11 18.04 -12.93 -0.77
CA TRP A 11 17.68 -13.99 0.17
C TRP A 11 17.44 -15.30 -0.58
N LEU A 12 18.10 -16.37 -0.16
CA LEU A 12 18.05 -17.69 -0.79
C LEU A 12 17.13 -18.67 -0.03
N GLY A 13 16.68 -18.30 1.16
CA GLY A 13 15.86 -19.15 2.01
C GLY A 13 16.35 -19.16 3.47
N THR A 14 15.87 -20.14 4.22
CA THR A 14 16.31 -20.41 5.60
C THR A 14 17.00 -21.77 5.68
N ASP A 15 18.04 -21.86 6.50
CA ASP A 15 18.72 -23.11 6.80
C ASP A 15 17.90 -24.00 7.75
N THR A 16 18.44 -25.17 8.11
CA THR A 16 17.81 -26.13 9.04
C THR A 16 17.67 -25.58 10.47
N ASP A 17 18.46 -24.60 10.82
CA ASP A 17 18.47 -23.95 12.15
C ASP A 17 17.55 -22.70 12.18
N GLY A 18 16.87 -22.40 11.06
CA GLY A 18 15.98 -21.25 10.94
C GLY A 18 16.69 -19.91 10.72
N LYS A 19 17.95 -19.91 10.27
CA LYS A 19 18.69 -18.69 9.95
C LYS A 19 18.55 -18.35 8.47
N ASP A 20 18.50 -17.06 8.17
CA ASP A 20 18.48 -16.58 6.78
C ASP A 20 19.79 -16.93 6.05
N VAL A 21 19.66 -17.45 4.84
CA VAL A 21 20.77 -17.71 3.91
C VAL A 21 20.73 -16.64 2.83
N LEU A 22 21.84 -15.92 2.68
CA LEU A 22 21.97 -14.82 1.75
C LEU A 22 23.02 -15.14 0.69
N LEU A 23 22.84 -14.59 -0.51
CA LEU A 23 23.83 -14.74 -1.59
C LEU A 23 25.15 -14.07 -1.19
N GLY A 24 26.26 -14.83 -1.30
CA GLY A 24 27.58 -14.32 -0.98
C GLY A 24 27.87 -14.10 0.49
N GLN A 25 27.04 -14.68 1.39
CA GLN A 25 27.24 -14.58 2.84
C GLN A 25 28.53 -15.26 3.28
N ASN A 26 29.32 -14.55 4.07
CA ASN A 26 30.54 -15.07 4.70
C ASN A 26 30.22 -16.01 5.87
N ALA A 27 31.21 -16.74 6.37
CA ALA A 27 31.05 -17.63 7.51
C ALA A 27 30.70 -16.89 8.84
N ASP A 28 31.01 -15.61 8.95
CA ASP A 28 30.64 -14.73 10.07
C ASP A 28 29.22 -14.15 9.94
N GLY A 29 28.51 -14.45 8.85
CA GLY A 29 27.19 -13.96 8.58
C GLY A 29 27.13 -12.59 7.89
N SER A 30 28.25 -11.94 7.61
CA SER A 30 28.30 -10.68 6.87
C SER A 30 28.15 -10.90 5.38
N VAL A 31 27.64 -9.89 4.66
CA VAL A 31 27.56 -9.89 3.18
C VAL A 31 28.34 -8.69 2.67
N PRO A 32 29.38 -8.89 1.84
CA PRO A 32 30.13 -7.79 1.24
C PRO A 32 29.24 -6.92 0.33
N GLU A 33 29.49 -5.61 0.27
CA GLU A 33 28.75 -4.68 -0.59
C GLU A 33 28.81 -5.04 -2.08
N GLU A 34 29.86 -5.73 -2.50
CA GLU A 34 30.05 -6.20 -3.88
C GLU A 34 29.00 -7.25 -4.30
N GLN A 35 28.32 -7.86 -3.33
CA GLN A 35 27.25 -8.84 -3.55
C GLN A 35 25.85 -8.21 -3.53
N TRP A 36 25.76 -6.88 -3.35
CA TRP A 36 24.49 -6.19 -3.38
C TRP A 36 24.06 -5.99 -4.82
N GLU A 37 22.91 -6.51 -5.13
CA GLU A 37 22.35 -6.46 -6.48
C GLU A 37 21.06 -5.60 -6.49
N LYS A 38 20.77 -5.05 -7.68
CA LYS A 38 19.48 -4.40 -7.91
C LYS A 38 18.41 -5.49 -7.98
N ILE A 39 17.61 -5.63 -6.95
CA ILE A 39 16.56 -6.67 -6.85
C ILE A 39 15.21 -6.14 -7.31
N GLY A 40 14.95 -4.82 -7.26
CA GLY A 40 13.67 -4.29 -7.60
C GLY A 40 13.65 -2.82 -8.02
N CYS A 41 12.51 -2.36 -8.47
CA CYS A 41 12.25 -0.98 -8.85
C CYS A 41 10.93 -0.50 -8.23
N ALA A 42 10.98 0.63 -7.50
CA ALA A 42 9.81 1.20 -6.86
C ALA A 42 8.79 1.83 -7.84
N TYR A 43 9.22 2.13 -9.06
CA TYR A 43 8.36 2.79 -10.04
C TYR A 43 7.45 1.77 -10.72
N PRO A 44 6.14 2.05 -10.82
CA PRO A 44 5.22 1.18 -11.54
C PRO A 44 5.50 1.19 -13.04
N ASP A 45 5.23 0.07 -13.69
CA ASP A 45 5.30 -0.07 -15.15
C ASP A 45 4.19 0.72 -15.84
N ALA A 46 3.00 0.77 -15.19
CA ALA A 46 1.86 1.51 -15.70
C ALA A 46 0.96 2.02 -14.57
N THR A 47 0.41 3.21 -14.78
CA THR A 47 -0.64 3.78 -13.93
C THR A 47 -1.88 4.05 -14.77
N LEU A 48 -3.04 3.62 -14.29
CA LEU A 48 -4.32 3.78 -14.96
C LEU A 48 -5.27 4.54 -14.05
N SER A 49 -6.06 5.44 -14.64
CA SER A 49 -7.13 6.14 -13.94
C SER A 49 -8.39 6.14 -14.79
N TRP A 50 -9.51 5.78 -14.17
CA TRP A 50 -10.80 5.80 -14.80
C TRP A 50 -11.82 6.50 -13.92
N SER A 51 -12.30 7.66 -14.38
CA SER A 51 -13.37 8.40 -13.72
C SER A 51 -14.58 8.49 -14.62
N ASN A 52 -15.76 8.30 -14.05
CA ASN A 52 -16.99 8.37 -14.79
C ASN A 52 -18.11 9.04 -13.99
N THR A 53 -19.06 9.65 -14.70
CA THR A 53 -20.26 10.25 -14.12
C THR A 53 -21.47 9.84 -14.93
N PHE A 54 -22.41 9.18 -14.28
CA PHE A 54 -23.70 8.79 -14.85
C PHE A 54 -24.79 9.72 -14.31
N ARG A 55 -25.69 10.13 -15.19
CA ARG A 55 -26.88 10.90 -14.83
C ARG A 55 -28.12 10.25 -15.43
N TYR A 56 -29.07 9.97 -14.56
CA TYR A 56 -30.35 9.43 -14.99
C TYR A 56 -31.48 10.13 -14.24
N LYS A 57 -32.27 10.92 -14.98
CA LYS A 57 -33.32 11.77 -14.41
C LYS A 57 -32.81 12.67 -13.28
N LYS A 58 -33.18 12.36 -12.04
CA LYS A 58 -32.81 13.10 -10.82
C LYS A 58 -31.63 12.50 -10.07
N PHE A 59 -31.12 11.35 -10.51
CA PHE A 59 -30.00 10.65 -9.93
C PHE A 59 -28.69 10.98 -10.64
N ASP A 60 -27.64 11.15 -9.90
CA ASP A 60 -26.26 11.19 -10.39
C ASP A 60 -25.38 10.24 -9.58
N LEU A 61 -24.50 9.55 -10.30
CA LEU A 61 -23.49 8.65 -9.73
C LEU A 61 -22.16 8.99 -10.38
N SER A 62 -21.15 9.30 -9.56
CA SER A 62 -19.78 9.45 -10.02
C SER A 62 -18.85 8.57 -9.23
N PHE A 63 -17.81 8.05 -9.87
CA PHE A 63 -16.76 7.29 -9.22
C PHE A 63 -15.41 7.52 -9.89
N SER A 64 -14.35 7.24 -9.16
CA SER A 64 -12.97 7.25 -9.63
C SER A 64 -12.24 6.02 -9.17
N LEU A 65 -11.75 5.24 -10.14
CA LEU A 65 -10.90 4.08 -9.97
C LEU A 65 -9.48 4.44 -10.39
N ARG A 66 -8.52 3.91 -9.68
CA ARG A 66 -7.10 4.05 -9.98
C ARG A 66 -6.40 2.71 -9.81
N ALA A 67 -5.49 2.40 -10.73
CA ALA A 67 -4.67 1.21 -10.65
C ALA A 67 -3.19 1.58 -10.87
N SER A 68 -2.33 0.88 -10.17
CA SER A 68 -0.89 0.86 -10.39
C SER A 68 -0.50 -0.58 -10.68
N ILE A 69 0.30 -0.79 -11.68
CA ILE A 69 0.74 -2.13 -12.12
C ILE A 69 2.25 -2.15 -12.12
N GLY A 70 2.84 -3.15 -11.49
CA GLY A 70 4.27 -3.24 -11.29
C GLY A 70 4.75 -2.30 -10.19
N GLY A 71 6.07 -2.23 -10.04
CA GLY A 71 6.72 -1.56 -8.91
C GLY A 71 6.83 -2.49 -7.71
N GLU A 72 7.87 -2.28 -6.94
CA GLU A 72 8.19 -3.09 -5.77
C GLU A 72 8.40 -2.20 -4.56
N ILE A 73 8.01 -2.71 -3.42
CA ILE A 73 8.08 -2.01 -2.14
C ILE A 73 8.77 -2.88 -1.11
N LEU A 74 9.68 -2.28 -0.36
CA LEU A 74 10.26 -2.90 0.82
C LEU A 74 9.24 -2.81 1.97
N ASN A 75 8.72 -3.96 2.39
CA ASN A 75 7.81 -4.07 3.52
C ASN A 75 8.56 -3.88 4.83
N ASN A 76 8.66 -2.64 5.26
CA ASN A 76 9.37 -2.26 6.48
C ASN A 76 8.65 -2.75 7.76
N TYR A 77 7.32 -2.89 7.71
CA TYR A 77 6.55 -3.46 8.81
C TYR A 77 6.88 -4.94 9.02
N ALA A 78 6.88 -5.74 7.96
CA ALA A 78 7.28 -7.14 8.05
C ALA A 78 8.73 -7.27 8.55
N MET A 79 9.64 -6.47 8.01
CA MET A 79 11.03 -6.46 8.41
C MET A 79 11.25 -6.15 9.89
N GLU A 80 10.48 -5.22 10.47
CA GLU A 80 10.64 -4.79 11.86
C GLU A 80 9.79 -5.61 12.85
N TYR A 81 8.57 -6.03 12.45
CA TYR A 81 7.61 -6.64 13.37
C TYR A 81 7.43 -8.15 13.20
N GLU A 82 7.97 -8.77 12.16
CA GLU A 82 7.96 -10.23 11.98
C GLU A 82 9.27 -10.89 12.45
N ASN A 83 10.09 -10.14 13.16
CA ASN A 83 11.38 -10.60 13.63
C ASN A 83 11.32 -11.08 15.08
N LEU A 84 11.70 -12.36 15.29
CA LEU A 84 11.73 -12.99 16.61
C LEU A 84 12.72 -12.33 17.59
N SER A 85 13.78 -11.68 17.12
CA SER A 85 14.71 -10.96 17.99
C SER A 85 14.07 -9.80 18.75
N SER A 86 12.89 -9.37 18.31
CA SER A 86 12.11 -8.30 18.93
C SER A 86 11.16 -8.79 20.03
N ILE A 87 11.08 -10.10 20.31
CA ILE A 87 10.25 -10.66 21.38
C ILE A 87 10.68 -10.09 22.73
N GLY A 88 9.70 -9.58 23.47
CA GLY A 88 9.94 -8.95 24.78
C GLY A 88 10.35 -7.48 24.73
N LEU A 89 10.72 -6.94 23.56
CA LEU A 89 11.04 -5.53 23.36
C LEU A 89 9.87 -4.74 22.78
N ARG A 90 9.08 -5.37 21.92
CA ARG A 90 7.92 -4.78 21.24
C ARG A 90 6.90 -5.86 20.86
N ASN A 91 5.71 -5.43 20.43
CA ASN A 91 4.72 -6.33 19.82
C ASN A 91 5.24 -6.86 18.48
N ILE A 92 4.94 -8.12 18.21
CA ILE A 92 5.28 -8.80 16.96
C ILE A 92 4.01 -9.03 16.16
N SER A 93 4.10 -8.98 14.83
CA SER A 93 2.98 -9.31 13.94
C SER A 93 2.53 -10.75 14.17
N SER A 94 1.22 -11.01 14.15
CA SER A 94 0.66 -12.36 14.23
C SER A 94 1.00 -13.25 13.03
N ASN A 95 1.45 -12.65 11.94
CA ASN A 95 1.82 -13.37 10.71
C ASN A 95 2.97 -14.37 10.96
N TRP A 96 3.86 -14.09 11.94
CA TRP A 96 4.93 -15.00 12.29
C TRP A 96 4.42 -16.38 12.77
N LEU A 97 3.21 -16.44 13.34
CA LEU A 97 2.61 -17.72 13.80
C LEU A 97 2.34 -18.71 12.67
N SER A 98 2.15 -18.21 11.45
CA SER A 98 1.89 -19.01 10.26
C SER A 98 3.17 -19.39 9.50
N GLN A 99 4.30 -18.77 9.83
CA GLN A 99 5.58 -19.08 9.20
C GLN A 99 6.19 -20.31 9.84
N THR A 100 6.53 -21.30 9.02
CA THR A 100 7.18 -22.53 9.47
C THR A 100 8.69 -22.35 9.71
N ASN A 101 9.26 -21.27 9.20
CA ASN A 101 10.69 -20.97 9.25
C ASN A 101 10.93 -19.74 10.10
N PHE A 102 11.46 -19.94 11.30
CA PHE A 102 11.79 -18.87 12.23
C PHE A 102 13.19 -18.35 11.92
N THR A 103 13.30 -17.05 11.66
CA THR A 103 14.60 -16.40 11.47
C THR A 103 15.04 -15.77 12.76
N SER A 104 16.14 -16.22 13.31
CA SER A 104 16.80 -15.62 14.49
C SER A 104 17.76 -14.50 14.11
N THR A 105 18.14 -14.40 12.84
CA THR A 105 19.06 -13.39 12.30
C THR A 105 18.34 -12.43 11.38
N THR A 106 18.52 -11.18 11.64
CA THR A 106 17.88 -10.07 10.96
C THR A 106 18.79 -9.45 9.93
N TYR A 107 18.73 -9.92 8.73
CA TYR A 107 19.16 -9.07 7.63
C TYR A 107 17.99 -8.18 7.20
N LYS A 108 18.06 -6.92 7.62
CA LYS A 108 16.98 -5.95 7.44
C LYS A 108 16.71 -5.56 5.98
N TYR A 109 17.67 -5.63 5.11
CA TYR A 109 17.52 -5.21 3.72
C TYR A 109 17.78 -6.38 2.78
N SER A 110 16.84 -7.33 2.74
CA SER A 110 16.91 -8.49 1.85
C SER A 110 15.69 -8.59 0.94
N SER A 111 15.82 -9.33 -0.15
CA SER A 111 14.71 -9.59 -1.08
C SER A 111 13.53 -10.31 -0.45
N LYS A 112 13.70 -10.88 0.74
CA LYS A 112 12.64 -11.49 1.53
C LYS A 112 11.47 -10.55 1.81
N TYR A 113 11.76 -9.25 1.96
CA TYR A 113 10.79 -8.22 2.33
C TYR A 113 10.39 -7.33 1.17
N ILE A 114 10.80 -7.68 -0.06
CA ILE A 114 10.38 -6.96 -1.26
C ILE A 114 9.13 -7.62 -1.81
N GLU A 115 8.09 -6.82 -1.96
CA GLU A 115 6.77 -7.26 -2.42
C GLU A 115 6.29 -6.42 -3.61
N ASP A 116 5.41 -7.00 -4.42
CA ASP A 116 4.72 -6.30 -5.51
C ASP A 116 3.80 -5.21 -4.95
N ALA A 117 3.97 -3.98 -5.42
CA ALA A 117 3.18 -2.80 -5.05
C ALA A 117 1.96 -2.58 -5.95
N SER A 118 1.59 -3.53 -6.79
CA SER A 118 0.42 -3.42 -7.66
C SER A 118 -0.88 -3.31 -6.86
N TYR A 119 -1.78 -2.43 -7.29
CA TYR A 119 -3.08 -2.28 -6.66
C TYR A 119 -4.16 -1.79 -7.62
N LEU A 120 -5.42 -2.06 -7.26
CA LEU A 120 -6.63 -1.43 -7.80
C LEU A 120 -7.40 -0.78 -6.66
N LYS A 121 -7.66 0.52 -6.78
CA LYS A 121 -8.30 1.33 -5.73
C LYS A 121 -9.53 2.05 -6.24
N LEU A 122 -10.61 2.01 -5.46
CA LEU A 122 -11.75 2.90 -5.63
C LEU A 122 -11.55 4.10 -4.69
N ASP A 123 -11.05 5.21 -5.26
CA ASP A 123 -10.72 6.40 -4.50
C ASP A 123 -11.96 7.09 -3.95
N ASN A 124 -12.99 7.24 -4.76
CA ASN A 124 -14.24 7.83 -4.33
C ASN A 124 -15.43 7.30 -5.14
N VAL A 125 -16.59 7.34 -4.51
CA VAL A 125 -17.89 7.17 -5.14
C VAL A 125 -18.86 8.17 -4.52
N THR A 126 -19.60 8.88 -5.38
CA THR A 126 -20.62 9.84 -4.95
C THR A 126 -21.94 9.48 -5.62
N PHE A 127 -22.97 9.34 -4.80
CA PHE A 127 -24.35 9.18 -5.24
C PHE A 127 -25.14 10.43 -4.87
N GLY A 128 -25.82 11.05 -5.85
CA GLY A 128 -26.60 12.25 -5.66
C GLY A 128 -28.06 12.08 -6.11
N TYR A 129 -28.95 12.78 -5.45
CA TYR A 129 -30.33 12.92 -5.85
C TYR A 129 -30.75 14.37 -5.78
N THR A 130 -31.41 14.87 -6.85
CA THR A 130 -31.80 16.27 -7.01
C THR A 130 -33.31 16.39 -7.14
N TRP A 131 -33.92 17.21 -6.26
CA TRP A 131 -35.30 17.65 -6.39
C TRP A 131 -35.36 19.07 -6.91
N ASP A 132 -36.12 19.31 -7.95
CA ASP A 132 -36.50 20.63 -8.41
C ASP A 132 -37.91 20.94 -7.92
N PHE A 133 -38.09 22.10 -7.29
CA PHE A 133 -39.38 22.56 -6.76
C PHE A 133 -39.86 23.75 -7.54
N THR A 134 -41.18 23.87 -7.69
CA THR A 134 -41.82 25.04 -8.29
C THR A 134 -42.11 26.14 -7.26
N SER A 135 -41.60 25.97 -6.02
CA SER A 135 -41.79 26.91 -4.93
C SER A 135 -41.00 28.20 -5.10
N LYS A 136 -41.55 29.32 -4.60
CA LYS A 136 -40.83 30.60 -4.62
C LYS A 136 -39.70 30.68 -3.56
N MET A 137 -39.74 29.80 -2.54
CA MET A 137 -38.75 29.81 -1.45
C MET A 137 -37.56 28.90 -1.72
N ILE A 138 -37.80 27.67 -2.18
CA ILE A 138 -36.75 26.69 -2.49
C ILE A 138 -36.93 26.26 -3.94
N LYS A 139 -35.92 26.45 -4.76
CA LYS A 139 -35.92 26.07 -6.18
C LYS A 139 -35.37 24.67 -6.39
N ARG A 140 -34.34 24.31 -5.63
CA ARG A 140 -33.64 23.03 -5.78
C ARG A 140 -33.09 22.55 -4.45
N LEU A 141 -33.22 21.24 -4.22
CA LEU A 141 -32.56 20.52 -3.12
C LEU A 141 -31.77 19.36 -3.72
N ARG A 142 -30.48 19.29 -3.46
CA ARG A 142 -29.65 18.14 -3.80
C ARG A 142 -29.09 17.51 -2.54
N LEU A 143 -29.33 16.21 -2.37
CA LEU A 143 -28.70 15.38 -1.37
C LEU A 143 -27.62 14.54 -2.03
N SER A 144 -26.49 14.38 -1.36
CA SER A 144 -25.39 13.54 -1.86
C SER A 144 -24.76 12.74 -0.73
N LEU A 145 -24.36 11.51 -1.06
CA LEU A 145 -23.57 10.64 -0.21
C LEU A 145 -22.29 10.32 -0.95
N THR A 146 -21.16 10.66 -0.35
CA THR A 146 -19.82 10.39 -0.89
C THR A 146 -19.10 9.44 0.05
N ALA A 147 -18.51 8.39 -0.50
CA ALA A 147 -17.56 7.54 0.19
C ALA A 147 -16.18 7.74 -0.45
N GLN A 148 -15.14 7.92 0.38
CA GLN A 148 -13.75 8.04 -0.02
C GLN A 148 -12.94 6.87 0.52
N ASN A 149 -11.86 6.49 -0.18
CA ASN A 149 -11.02 5.33 0.16
C ASN A 149 -11.86 4.06 0.38
N VAL A 150 -12.70 3.73 -0.59
CA VAL A 150 -13.75 2.70 -0.44
C VAL A 150 -13.14 1.31 -0.30
N PHE A 151 -12.20 0.98 -1.18
CA PHE A 151 -11.42 -0.25 -1.10
C PHE A 151 -10.09 -0.12 -1.86
N CYS A 152 -9.13 -0.96 -1.47
CA CYS A 152 -7.90 -1.22 -2.19
C CYS A 152 -7.73 -2.73 -2.33
N ILE A 153 -7.57 -3.21 -3.55
CA ILE A 153 -7.26 -4.61 -3.87
C ILE A 153 -5.79 -4.65 -4.22
N THR A 154 -5.00 -5.40 -3.45
CA THR A 154 -3.56 -5.53 -3.62
C THR A 154 -3.08 -6.88 -3.11
N GLY A 155 -1.95 -7.37 -3.62
CA GLY A 155 -1.22 -8.50 -3.06
C GLY A 155 -0.22 -8.11 -1.97
N TYR A 156 0.01 -6.80 -1.78
CA TYR A 156 0.94 -6.29 -0.77
C TYR A 156 0.44 -6.59 0.65
N SER A 157 1.33 -7.12 1.48
CA SER A 157 0.99 -7.54 2.85
C SER A 157 1.14 -6.44 3.91
N GLY A 158 1.78 -5.31 3.57
CA GLY A 158 1.95 -4.15 4.43
C GLY A 158 0.71 -3.25 4.51
N VAL A 159 0.90 -2.02 4.99
CA VAL A 159 -0.23 -1.14 5.35
C VAL A 159 -0.91 -0.52 4.12
N ASP A 160 -0.14 0.01 3.17
CA ASP A 160 -0.67 0.69 1.98
C ASP A 160 0.35 0.62 0.83
N PRO A 161 0.04 0.00 -0.32
CA PRO A 161 0.96 -0.09 -1.44
C PRO A 161 1.25 1.28 -2.09
N GLU A 162 0.42 2.28 -1.86
CA GLU A 162 0.58 3.64 -2.40
C GLU A 162 1.73 4.43 -1.76
N VAL A 163 2.19 4.01 -0.59
CA VAL A 163 3.31 4.65 0.13
C VAL A 163 4.63 4.51 -0.64
N ALA A 164 4.75 3.49 -1.48
CA ALA A 164 5.94 3.26 -2.30
C ALA A 164 6.37 4.46 -3.16
N LEU A 165 5.44 5.35 -3.51
CA LEU A 165 5.68 6.47 -4.41
C LEU A 165 5.87 7.81 -3.68
N SER A 166 5.75 7.84 -2.36
CA SER A 166 5.82 9.08 -1.58
C SER A 166 7.22 9.32 -1.03
N GLY A 167 7.67 10.58 -1.07
CA GLY A 167 8.90 11.03 -0.44
C GLY A 167 10.15 10.94 -1.31
N LEU A 168 11.31 11.11 -0.68
CA LEU A 168 12.62 11.11 -1.32
C LEU A 168 13.19 9.70 -1.52
N GLU A 169 12.61 8.72 -0.85
CA GLU A 169 13.00 7.30 -0.90
C GLU A 169 11.80 6.45 -1.35
N PRO A 170 11.44 6.49 -2.65
CA PRO A 170 10.36 5.67 -3.15
C PRO A 170 10.69 4.18 -2.99
N GLY A 171 9.68 3.37 -2.70
CA GLY A 171 9.85 1.93 -2.53
C GLY A 171 10.13 1.49 -1.09
N MET A 172 10.09 2.40 -0.11
CA MET A 172 10.21 2.06 1.29
C MET A 172 8.98 2.52 2.08
N GLU A 173 8.36 1.60 2.81
CA GLU A 173 7.25 1.92 3.70
C GLU A 173 7.76 2.60 4.98
N SER A 174 7.09 3.68 5.39
CA SER A 174 7.39 4.37 6.65
C SER A 174 6.67 3.72 7.82
N LEU A 175 7.37 3.38 8.89
CA LEU A 175 6.79 2.85 10.14
C LEU A 175 5.86 3.85 10.86
N SER A 176 5.92 5.11 10.51
CA SER A 176 5.05 6.16 11.07
C SER A 176 3.80 6.42 10.24
N TYR A 177 3.59 5.66 9.17
CA TYR A 177 2.43 5.82 8.31
C TYR A 177 1.15 5.30 8.97
N TYR A 178 0.11 6.13 8.98
CA TYR A 178 -1.21 5.74 9.46
C TYR A 178 -2.07 5.25 8.27
N PRO A 179 -2.72 4.08 8.39
CA PRO A 179 -3.57 3.55 7.32
C PRO A 179 -4.67 4.54 6.93
N ARG A 180 -4.95 4.65 5.64
CA ARG A 180 -6.07 5.47 5.16
C ARG A 180 -7.39 4.85 5.59
N THR A 181 -8.28 5.69 6.11
CA THR A 181 -9.61 5.29 6.55
C THR A 181 -10.64 5.52 5.45
N THR A 182 -11.67 4.69 5.42
CA THR A 182 -12.85 4.96 4.59
C THR A 182 -13.67 6.08 5.26
N GLU A 183 -13.98 7.12 4.49
CA GLU A 183 -14.72 8.28 4.96
C GLU A 183 -16.06 8.39 4.24
N PHE A 184 -17.11 8.69 5.00
CA PHE A 184 -18.46 8.93 4.46
C PHE A 184 -18.85 10.38 4.71
N THR A 185 -19.21 11.08 3.64
CA THR A 185 -19.67 12.48 3.70
C THR A 185 -21.11 12.57 3.19
N PHE A 186 -21.99 13.13 4.00
CA PHE A 186 -23.35 13.47 3.59
C PHE A 186 -23.42 14.97 3.26
N GLY A 187 -23.86 15.29 2.05
CA GLY A 187 -23.97 16.66 1.56
C GLY A 187 -25.42 17.08 1.30
N VAL A 188 -25.77 18.28 1.70
CA VAL A 188 -27.05 18.93 1.40
C VAL A 188 -26.79 20.26 0.72
N ASN A 189 -27.31 20.45 -0.49
CA ASN A 189 -27.22 21.71 -1.22
C ASN A 189 -28.63 22.22 -1.50
N ILE A 190 -28.92 23.45 -1.08
CA ILE A 190 -30.21 24.11 -1.24
C ILE A 190 -30.03 25.38 -2.05
N VAL A 191 -30.87 25.55 -3.08
CA VAL A 191 -30.93 26.75 -3.92
C VAL A 191 -32.28 27.39 -3.68
N PHE A 192 -32.25 28.66 -3.29
CA PHE A 192 -33.43 29.51 -3.04
C PHE A 192 -33.85 30.31 -4.26
#